data_adbdcdfd4df84ea8ba062e75a72406eb
#
_entry.id   adbdcdfd4df84ea8ba062e75a72406eb
#
_cell.length_a   1.000
_cell.length_b   1.000
_cell.length_c   1.000
_cell.angle_alpha   90.00
_cell.angle_beta   90.00
_cell.angle_gamma   90.00
#
_symmetry.space_group_name_H-M   'P 1'
#
loop_
_entity.id
_entity.type
_entity.pdbx_description
1 polymer ?
#
loop_
_entity_poly.entity_id
_entity_poly.type
_entity_poly.pdbx_seq_one_letter_code
_entity_poly.pdbx_strand_id
1 'polypeptide(L)'
;MSRTATGPLDPPVPSLGGTRTGPAHYAGRVSTQRVFAARLAGCAVFDPVGDRLGKVRDVVIVYRSTAAPRVIGLVVEIPGRRQVFLSIGRVTSIRAGQVISTGLINVRRFSPRAGEVRVLAELLGRRVSLVDGSGSAVIEDVAIEPNRLGEWAISQLFLRRPKTSASTFAKGPTTFAAWNEVAEQRSPGESQSAEQLVASYSELHAADLANTLLDLPQQRMIEVAEELSDDRLADTLEEMPEDEQVHILDRLGDERAADILDQMEPDDAADLLAQLPPSRLEQLLELMEPEEAEDVRMLLRYGPDTAGGLMTPEPIILSADATVAEALALIRRHELHPALAAAVFVTLPPFETPTGRLLGMVHFQRMLRYPPHERLGAIMDDSLEPVRVTASAAEVARMLASYDLVSLPVIDAAHRLVGAISIDDVLDYLLPDDWRTHDSDEPTAPKEVR
;
A
#
# COMPACT_ATOMS: atom_id res chain seq x y z
N MET A 1 -11.38 9.00 -86.98
CA MET A 1 -9.91 8.90 -86.77
C MET A 1 -9.74 8.28 -85.43
N SER A 2 -9.82 7.02 -85.27
CA SER A 2 -8.74 6.00 -85.22
C SER A 2 -7.66 6.29 -84.25
N ARG A 3 -7.67 5.53 -83.12
CA ARG A 3 -6.52 4.67 -82.78
C ARG A 3 -6.84 3.77 -81.56
N THR A 4 -6.81 2.48 -81.87
CA THR A 4 -6.74 1.28 -81.03
C THR A 4 -5.46 1.28 -80.17
N ALA A 5 -5.53 0.79 -78.94
CA ALA A 5 -4.39 0.27 -78.22
C ALA A 5 -4.80 -0.96 -77.43
N THR A 6 -4.21 -2.03 -77.80
CA THR A 6 -4.19 -3.40 -77.30
C THR A 6 -3.61 -3.48 -75.89
N GLY A 7 -4.28 -4.19 -74.94
CA GLY A 7 -3.73 -4.63 -73.68
C GLY A 7 -3.19 -6.08 -73.78
N PRO A 8 -2.26 -6.47 -72.92
CA PRO A 8 -1.68 -7.80 -72.92
C PRO A 8 -2.44 -8.81 -72.10
N LEU A 9 -2.34 -10.07 -72.57
CA LEU A 9 -2.91 -11.34 -72.15
C LEU A 9 -2.62 -11.80 -70.71
N ASP A 10 -3.63 -12.37 -70.09
CA ASP A 10 -3.53 -13.12 -68.84
C ASP A 10 -2.92 -14.53 -69.10
N PRO A 11 -2.14 -15.09 -68.13
CA PRO A 11 -1.69 -16.48 -68.20
C PRO A 11 -2.71 -17.40 -67.53
N PRO A 12 -2.71 -18.70 -67.82
CA PRO A 12 -3.79 -19.62 -67.55
C PRO A 12 -3.84 -20.15 -66.10
N VAL A 13 -5.04 -20.43 -65.64
CA VAL A 13 -5.39 -21.03 -64.36
C VAL A 13 -5.19 -22.58 -64.42
N PRO A 14 -4.52 -23.23 -63.47
CA PRO A 14 -4.52 -24.66 -63.35
C PRO A 14 -5.71 -25.16 -62.53
N SER A 15 -6.28 -26.24 -63.01
CA SER A 15 -7.47 -26.95 -62.56
C SER A 15 -7.33 -27.59 -61.18
N LEU A 16 -8.47 -27.63 -60.51
CA LEU A 16 -8.82 -28.30 -59.26
C LEU A 16 -8.56 -29.82 -59.27
N GLY A 17 -7.78 -30.29 -58.32
CA GLY A 17 -7.77 -31.67 -57.86
C GLY A 17 -8.09 -31.68 -56.36
N GLY A 18 -9.25 -32.16 -55.99
CA GLY A 18 -9.71 -32.19 -54.60
C GLY A 18 -9.04 -33.27 -53.77
N THR A 19 -8.74 -32.95 -52.53
CA THR A 19 -8.74 -33.92 -51.43
C THR A 19 -9.20 -33.19 -50.14
N ARG A 20 -10.31 -33.70 -49.61
CA ARG A 20 -10.81 -33.31 -48.27
C ARG A 20 -9.79 -33.71 -47.23
N THR A 21 -9.24 -32.73 -46.53
CA THR A 21 -8.60 -32.93 -45.22
C THR A 21 -9.32 -32.09 -44.21
N GLY A 22 -9.70 -32.74 -43.10
CA GLY A 22 -10.47 -32.19 -41.97
C GLY A 22 -9.74 -31.06 -41.22
N PRO A 23 -10.39 -30.51 -40.20
CA PRO A 23 -9.90 -29.28 -39.56
C PRO A 23 -8.52 -29.50 -38.91
N ALA A 24 -7.52 -28.80 -39.40
CA ALA A 24 -6.22 -28.74 -38.79
C ALA A 24 -6.38 -28.07 -37.43
N HIS A 25 -6.13 -28.83 -36.38
CA HIS A 25 -5.84 -28.26 -35.06
C HIS A 25 -4.72 -27.28 -35.21
N TYR A 26 -5.01 -25.99 -35.01
CA TYR A 26 -4.01 -24.96 -34.73
C TYR A 26 -3.39 -25.26 -33.38
N ALA A 27 -2.42 -26.15 -33.34
CA ALA A 27 -1.45 -26.20 -32.26
C ALA A 27 -0.58 -24.95 -32.39
N GLY A 28 -1.01 -23.87 -31.73
CA GLY A 28 -0.23 -22.66 -31.62
C GLY A 28 1.13 -23.03 -31.02
N ARG A 29 2.20 -22.79 -31.77
CA ARG A 29 3.56 -22.83 -31.27
C ARG A 29 3.61 -21.85 -30.08
N VAL A 30 3.60 -22.39 -28.86
CA VAL A 30 3.92 -21.67 -27.65
C VAL A 30 5.35 -21.15 -27.85
N SER A 31 5.49 -19.87 -28.07
CA SER A 31 6.78 -19.20 -28.03
C SER A 31 7.37 -19.46 -26.66
N THR A 32 8.44 -20.25 -26.58
CA THR A 32 9.19 -20.54 -25.36
C THR A 32 9.85 -19.26 -24.84
N GLN A 33 9.07 -18.42 -24.21
CA GLN A 33 9.57 -17.18 -23.63
C GLN A 33 9.81 -17.41 -22.15
N ARG A 34 11.10 -17.44 -21.77
CA ARG A 34 11.52 -17.40 -20.37
C ARG A 34 11.14 -16.08 -19.74
N VAL A 35 10.50 -16.13 -18.59
CA VAL A 35 10.05 -14.96 -17.84
C VAL A 35 10.63 -15.00 -16.43
N PHE A 36 11.17 -13.92 -15.95
CA PHE A 36 11.63 -13.76 -14.57
C PHE A 36 10.48 -13.32 -13.67
N ALA A 37 10.37 -13.91 -12.48
CA ALA A 37 9.27 -13.65 -11.55
C ALA A 37 9.23 -12.18 -11.10
N ALA A 38 10.38 -11.59 -10.80
CA ALA A 38 10.46 -10.17 -10.44
C ALA A 38 9.92 -9.23 -11.55
N ARG A 39 10.00 -9.63 -12.83
CA ARG A 39 9.43 -8.88 -13.94
C ARG A 39 7.92 -9.05 -14.09
N LEU A 40 7.35 -10.08 -13.49
CA LEU A 40 5.90 -10.26 -13.46
C LEU A 40 5.24 -9.39 -12.40
N ALA A 41 5.94 -9.08 -11.33
CA ALA A 41 5.44 -8.17 -10.31
C ALA A 41 5.02 -6.83 -10.91
N GLY A 42 3.80 -6.40 -10.62
CA GLY A 42 3.23 -5.15 -11.13
C GLY A 42 2.70 -5.22 -12.58
N CYS A 43 2.97 -6.31 -13.35
CA CYS A 43 2.45 -6.44 -14.71
C CYS A 43 0.92 -6.40 -14.73
N ALA A 44 0.37 -5.60 -15.64
CA ALA A 44 -1.07 -5.54 -15.84
C ALA A 44 -1.61 -6.86 -16.42
N VAL A 45 -2.77 -7.29 -15.91
CA VAL A 45 -3.51 -8.46 -16.39
C VAL A 45 -4.70 -8.00 -17.18
N PHE A 46 -4.87 -8.55 -18.39
CA PHE A 46 -5.95 -8.22 -19.30
C PHE A 46 -6.76 -9.46 -19.66
N ASP A 47 -8.01 -9.26 -20.00
CA ASP A 47 -8.86 -10.24 -20.62
C ASP A 47 -8.60 -10.32 -22.15
N PRO A 48 -9.26 -11.24 -22.88
CA PRO A 48 -9.08 -11.36 -24.34
C PRO A 48 -9.61 -10.16 -25.13
N VAL A 49 -10.50 -9.36 -24.54
CA VAL A 49 -11.11 -8.18 -25.18
C VAL A 49 -10.23 -6.95 -24.97
N GLY A 50 -9.30 -6.99 -24.02
CA GLY A 50 -8.36 -5.93 -23.70
C GLY A 50 -8.74 -5.10 -22.46
N ASP A 51 -9.75 -5.54 -21.72
CA ASP A 51 -10.13 -4.93 -20.45
C ASP A 51 -9.12 -5.32 -19.36
N ARG A 52 -8.72 -4.32 -18.55
CA ARG A 52 -7.77 -4.52 -17.47
C ARG A 52 -8.47 -5.18 -16.28
N LEU A 53 -8.04 -6.39 -15.94
CA LEU A 53 -8.55 -7.17 -14.81
C LEU A 53 -7.84 -6.82 -13.49
N GLY A 54 -6.54 -6.48 -13.56
CA GLY A 54 -5.76 -6.21 -12.35
C GLY A 54 -4.26 -6.08 -12.63
N LYS A 55 -3.45 -6.33 -11.61
CA LYS A 55 -1.98 -6.40 -11.70
C LYS A 55 -1.44 -7.63 -10.95
N VAL A 56 -0.38 -8.24 -11.46
CA VAL A 56 0.28 -9.39 -10.82
C VAL A 56 0.98 -8.93 -9.54
N ARG A 57 0.75 -9.65 -8.44
CA ARG A 57 1.44 -9.43 -7.16
C ARG A 57 2.45 -10.52 -6.85
N ASP A 58 2.15 -11.77 -7.17
CA ASP A 58 3.06 -12.89 -6.92
C ASP A 58 2.85 -14.04 -7.90
N VAL A 59 3.76 -15.00 -7.86
CA VAL A 59 3.71 -16.28 -8.61
C VAL A 59 3.60 -17.41 -7.61
N VAL A 60 2.62 -18.30 -7.77
CA VAL A 60 2.39 -19.44 -6.87
C VAL A 60 2.95 -20.72 -7.48
N ILE A 61 3.77 -21.40 -6.70
CA ILE A 61 4.38 -22.68 -7.07
C ILE A 61 4.03 -23.79 -6.09
N VAL A 62 4.21 -25.03 -6.55
CA VAL A 62 4.15 -26.24 -5.70
C VAL A 62 5.43 -27.03 -5.91
N TYR A 63 6.07 -27.43 -4.81
CA TYR A 63 7.25 -28.29 -4.85
C TYR A 63 6.92 -29.70 -5.37
N ARG A 64 7.86 -30.28 -6.10
CA ARG A 64 7.80 -31.67 -6.56
C ARG A 64 8.97 -32.45 -5.96
N SER A 65 8.79 -33.70 -5.64
CA SER A 65 9.82 -34.55 -5.01
C SER A 65 11.04 -34.79 -5.89
N THR A 66 10.87 -34.87 -7.21
CA THR A 66 11.93 -35.26 -8.16
C THR A 66 12.14 -34.31 -9.33
N ALA A 67 11.38 -33.22 -9.40
CA ALA A 67 11.44 -32.25 -10.50
C ALA A 67 11.39 -30.81 -9.99
N ALA A 68 11.74 -29.86 -10.86
CA ALA A 68 11.62 -28.45 -10.55
C ALA A 68 10.16 -28.08 -10.16
N PRO A 69 9.98 -27.11 -9.23
CA PRO A 69 8.66 -26.68 -8.80
C PRO A 69 7.78 -26.24 -9.97
N ARG A 70 6.50 -26.61 -9.88
CA ARG A 70 5.49 -26.26 -10.87
C ARG A 70 4.84 -24.94 -10.50
N VAL A 71 4.70 -24.06 -11.48
CA VAL A 71 3.88 -22.84 -11.35
C VAL A 71 2.42 -23.25 -11.51
N ILE A 72 1.60 -22.94 -10.52
CA ILE A 72 0.16 -23.27 -10.52
C ILE A 72 -0.72 -22.07 -10.85
N GLY A 73 -0.22 -20.83 -10.59
CA GLY A 73 -0.97 -19.62 -10.87
C GLY A 73 -0.23 -18.36 -10.49
N LEU A 74 -0.95 -17.26 -10.61
CA LEU A 74 -0.52 -15.92 -10.23
C LEU A 74 -1.46 -15.39 -9.17
N VAL A 75 -0.94 -14.64 -8.21
CA VAL A 75 -1.73 -13.77 -7.35
C VAL A 75 -1.94 -12.46 -8.12
N VAL A 76 -3.18 -12.09 -8.36
CA VAL A 76 -3.55 -10.90 -9.11
C VAL A 76 -4.37 -9.99 -8.22
N GLU A 77 -3.95 -8.76 -8.07
CA GLU A 77 -4.71 -7.70 -7.42
C GLU A 77 -5.69 -7.11 -8.42
N ILE A 78 -6.96 -7.21 -8.13
CA ILE A 78 -8.07 -6.63 -8.91
C ILE A 78 -8.50 -5.28 -8.32
N PRO A 79 -9.34 -4.47 -9.02
CA PRO A 79 -9.91 -3.25 -8.45
C PRO A 79 -10.57 -3.50 -7.09
N GLY A 80 -10.36 -2.61 -6.14
CA GLY A 80 -10.72 -2.79 -4.72
C GLY A 80 -9.61 -3.44 -3.90
N ARG A 81 -8.37 -3.50 -4.43
CA ARG A 81 -7.16 -4.06 -3.77
C ARG A 81 -7.23 -5.55 -3.41
N ARG A 82 -8.27 -6.25 -3.85
CA ARG A 82 -8.48 -7.67 -3.58
C ARG A 82 -7.47 -8.54 -4.32
N GLN A 83 -6.77 -9.39 -3.59
CA GLN A 83 -5.88 -10.40 -4.17
C GLN A 83 -6.65 -11.67 -4.49
N VAL A 84 -6.59 -12.10 -5.74
CA VAL A 84 -7.30 -13.29 -6.25
C VAL A 84 -6.34 -14.23 -6.95
N PHE A 85 -6.68 -15.52 -6.99
CA PHE A 85 -5.88 -16.54 -7.66
C PHE A 85 -6.27 -16.67 -9.13
N LEU A 86 -5.30 -16.41 -10.01
CA LEU A 86 -5.42 -16.70 -11.45
C LEU A 86 -4.62 -17.96 -11.76
N SER A 87 -5.32 -19.07 -12.04
CA SER A 87 -4.66 -20.32 -12.45
C SER A 87 -3.81 -20.09 -13.70
N ILE A 88 -2.60 -20.67 -13.72
CA ILE A 88 -1.69 -20.56 -14.87
C ILE A 88 -2.28 -21.11 -16.16
N GLY A 89 -3.17 -22.11 -16.09
CA GLY A 89 -3.90 -22.64 -17.22
C GLY A 89 -4.90 -21.66 -17.86
N ARG A 90 -5.21 -20.57 -17.18
CA ARG A 90 -6.02 -19.47 -17.70
C ARG A 90 -5.20 -18.32 -18.27
N VAL A 91 -3.89 -18.38 -18.16
CA VAL A 91 -2.97 -17.42 -18.76
C VAL A 91 -2.69 -17.82 -20.19
N THR A 92 -3.11 -17.00 -21.12
CA THR A 92 -2.97 -17.26 -22.57
C THR A 92 -1.62 -16.77 -23.09
N SER A 93 -1.09 -15.67 -22.55
CA SER A 93 0.17 -15.10 -22.98
C SER A 93 0.76 -14.21 -21.88
N ILE A 94 2.10 -14.25 -21.79
CA ILE A 94 2.89 -13.34 -20.97
C ILE A 94 3.85 -12.63 -21.93
N ARG A 95 3.72 -11.32 -22.14
CA ARG A 95 4.56 -10.53 -23.04
C ARG A 95 4.75 -9.11 -22.56
N ALA A 96 5.97 -8.59 -22.76
CA ALA A 96 6.29 -7.16 -22.67
C ALA A 96 5.65 -6.42 -21.47
N GLY A 97 5.67 -7.02 -20.27
CA GLY A 97 5.13 -6.38 -19.06
C GLY A 97 3.61 -6.50 -18.89
N GLN A 98 2.97 -7.39 -19.63
CA GLN A 98 1.53 -7.66 -19.52
C GLN A 98 1.23 -9.16 -19.55
N VAL A 99 0.15 -9.55 -18.87
CA VAL A 99 -0.39 -10.89 -18.84
C VAL A 99 -1.76 -10.88 -19.48
N ILE A 100 -2.01 -11.77 -20.41
CA ILE A 100 -3.33 -11.97 -21.04
C ILE A 100 -3.92 -13.26 -20.51
N SER A 101 -5.12 -13.19 -20.00
CA SER A 101 -5.87 -14.33 -19.46
C SER A 101 -7.09 -14.65 -20.32
N THR A 102 -7.79 -15.73 -19.98
CA THR A 102 -9.08 -16.09 -20.61
C THR A 102 -10.25 -15.22 -20.16
N GLY A 103 -10.02 -14.23 -19.28
CA GLY A 103 -11.07 -13.34 -18.74
C GLY A 103 -11.84 -13.89 -17.54
N LEU A 104 -11.75 -15.20 -17.27
CA LEU A 104 -12.43 -15.80 -16.12
C LEU A 104 -11.53 -15.77 -14.89
N ILE A 105 -11.79 -14.86 -13.97
CA ILE A 105 -11.11 -14.78 -12.68
C ILE A 105 -12.07 -15.25 -11.57
N ASN A 106 -11.53 -16.05 -10.66
CA ASN A 106 -12.25 -16.38 -9.43
C ASN A 106 -12.08 -15.20 -8.47
N VAL A 107 -13.16 -14.51 -8.15
CA VAL A 107 -13.15 -13.33 -7.27
C VAL A 107 -13.00 -13.65 -5.77
N ARG A 108 -12.86 -14.91 -5.39
CA ARG A 108 -12.55 -15.26 -3.99
C ARG A 108 -11.16 -14.78 -3.63
N ARG A 109 -11.01 -14.24 -2.43
CA ARG A 109 -9.71 -13.83 -1.88
C ARG A 109 -8.73 -14.99 -1.95
N PHE A 110 -7.51 -14.70 -2.37
CA PHE A 110 -6.44 -15.70 -2.40
C PHE A 110 -6.03 -16.02 -0.96
N SER A 111 -6.07 -17.30 -0.63
CA SER A 111 -5.46 -17.84 0.58
C SER A 111 -4.57 -19.00 0.17
N PRO A 112 -3.27 -19.00 0.50
CA PRO A 112 -2.35 -20.06 0.15
C PRO A 112 -2.80 -21.38 0.82
N ARG A 113 -2.76 -22.49 0.05
CA ARG A 113 -3.06 -23.82 0.56
C ARG A 113 -1.79 -24.50 1.04
N ALA A 114 -1.94 -25.54 1.85
CA ALA A 114 -0.79 -26.32 2.31
C ALA A 114 0.03 -26.84 1.11
N GLY A 115 1.33 -26.49 1.09
CA GLY A 115 2.26 -26.85 0.00
C GLY A 115 2.33 -25.85 -1.15
N GLU A 116 1.50 -24.82 -1.20
CA GLU A 116 1.65 -23.67 -2.09
C GLU A 116 2.67 -22.69 -1.53
N VAL A 117 3.56 -22.18 -2.37
CA VAL A 117 4.62 -21.23 -2.00
C VAL A 117 4.56 -20.05 -2.96
N ARG A 118 4.59 -18.85 -2.41
CA ARG A 118 4.66 -17.60 -3.18
C ARG A 118 6.11 -17.29 -3.52
N VAL A 119 6.39 -17.10 -4.79
CA VAL A 119 7.78 -16.92 -5.25
C VAL A 119 8.37 -15.62 -4.74
N LEU A 120 7.68 -14.49 -4.91
CA LEU A 120 8.20 -13.18 -4.52
C LEU A 120 8.25 -13.03 -2.99
N ALA A 121 7.19 -13.43 -2.31
CA ALA A 121 7.08 -13.26 -0.87
C ALA A 121 7.89 -14.30 -0.06
N GLU A 122 8.09 -15.52 -0.59
CA GLU A 122 8.60 -16.61 0.23
C GLU A 122 9.85 -17.33 -0.33
N LEU A 123 10.09 -17.30 -1.64
CA LEU A 123 11.21 -18.00 -2.27
C LEU A 123 12.39 -17.08 -2.56
N LEU A 124 12.14 -15.85 -3.03
CA LEU A 124 13.22 -14.89 -3.26
C LEU A 124 13.85 -14.52 -1.92
N GLY A 125 15.17 -14.34 -1.93
CA GLY A 125 15.95 -14.06 -0.74
C GLY A 125 16.35 -15.29 0.09
N ARG A 126 15.76 -16.46 -0.17
CA ARG A 126 16.18 -17.70 0.53
C ARG A 126 17.63 -18.03 0.24
N ARG A 127 18.31 -18.50 1.29
CA ARG A 127 19.67 -19.03 1.17
C ARG A 127 19.64 -20.50 0.74
N VAL A 128 20.43 -20.81 -0.25
CA VAL A 128 20.58 -22.18 -0.79
C VAL A 128 22.04 -22.59 -0.78
N SER A 129 22.30 -23.89 -0.64
CA SER A 129 23.63 -24.48 -0.83
C SER A 129 23.73 -25.01 -2.25
N LEU A 130 24.87 -24.77 -2.89
CA LEU A 130 25.16 -25.34 -4.21
C LEU A 130 25.60 -26.79 -4.07
N VAL A 131 25.02 -27.69 -4.84
CA VAL A 131 25.29 -29.16 -4.79
C VAL A 131 26.74 -29.47 -5.18
N ASP A 132 27.35 -28.62 -5.98
CA ASP A 132 28.77 -28.73 -6.38
C ASP A 132 29.76 -28.42 -5.25
N GLY A 133 29.27 -28.09 -4.05
CA GLY A 133 30.07 -27.74 -2.90
C GLY A 133 30.72 -26.35 -2.97
N SER A 134 30.38 -25.52 -3.93
CA SER A 134 30.97 -24.17 -4.12
C SER A 134 30.44 -23.13 -3.10
N GLY A 135 29.65 -23.55 -2.12
CA GLY A 135 29.20 -22.74 -1.00
C GLY A 135 27.71 -22.40 -1.04
N SER A 136 27.32 -21.36 -0.30
CA SER A 136 25.95 -20.87 -0.23
C SER A 136 25.72 -19.67 -1.15
N ALA A 137 24.49 -19.48 -1.57
CA ALA A 137 24.05 -18.33 -2.34
C ALA A 137 22.62 -17.94 -1.94
N VAL A 138 22.19 -16.73 -2.30
CA VAL A 138 20.82 -16.23 -2.08
C VAL A 138 20.08 -16.21 -3.41
N ILE A 139 18.83 -16.64 -3.43
CA ILE A 139 17.95 -16.59 -4.61
C ILE A 139 17.51 -15.13 -4.79
N GLU A 140 17.92 -14.49 -5.88
CA GLU A 140 17.52 -13.12 -6.20
C GLU A 140 16.34 -13.04 -7.16
N ASP A 141 16.23 -14.02 -8.05
CA ASP A 141 15.11 -14.11 -8.98
C ASP A 141 14.96 -15.56 -9.48
N VAL A 142 13.81 -15.89 -10.02
CA VAL A 142 13.55 -17.18 -10.64
C VAL A 142 13.02 -17.00 -12.05
N ALA A 143 13.55 -17.81 -12.97
CA ALA A 143 13.03 -17.88 -14.31
C ALA A 143 11.97 -19.00 -14.40
N ILE A 144 10.81 -18.67 -14.93
CA ILE A 144 9.75 -19.62 -15.22
C ILE A 144 9.58 -19.75 -16.73
N GLU A 145 9.31 -20.96 -17.18
CA GLU A 145 9.04 -21.25 -18.59
C GLU A 145 8.15 -22.49 -18.73
N PRO A 146 7.38 -22.60 -19.81
CA PRO A 146 6.62 -23.83 -20.08
C PRO A 146 7.60 -24.94 -20.47
N ASN A 147 7.44 -26.12 -19.85
CA ASN A 147 8.16 -27.31 -20.22
C ASN A 147 7.63 -27.90 -21.54
N ARG A 148 8.22 -29.01 -22.00
CA ARG A 148 7.81 -29.68 -23.26
C ARG A 148 6.36 -30.17 -23.25
N LEU A 149 5.75 -30.33 -22.09
CA LEU A 149 4.36 -30.72 -21.89
C LEU A 149 3.41 -29.54 -21.77
N GLY A 150 3.94 -28.29 -21.90
CA GLY A 150 3.16 -27.06 -21.75
C GLY A 150 2.91 -26.65 -20.29
N GLU A 151 3.47 -27.36 -19.31
CA GLU A 151 3.35 -26.98 -17.90
C GLU A 151 4.41 -25.93 -17.55
N TRP A 152 4.00 -24.88 -16.87
CA TRP A 152 4.91 -23.86 -16.36
C TRP A 152 5.67 -24.36 -15.12
N ALA A 153 6.99 -24.22 -15.14
CA ALA A 153 7.87 -24.64 -14.05
C ALA A 153 9.04 -23.64 -13.90
N ILE A 154 9.68 -23.69 -12.74
CA ILE A 154 10.95 -22.97 -12.54
C ILE A 154 12.01 -23.65 -13.42
N SER A 155 12.64 -22.87 -14.30
CA SER A 155 13.70 -23.36 -15.19
C SER A 155 15.09 -23.04 -14.69
N GLN A 156 15.28 -21.86 -14.13
CA GLN A 156 16.57 -21.42 -13.59
C GLN A 156 16.36 -20.52 -12.38
N LEU A 157 17.35 -20.52 -11.50
CA LEU A 157 17.51 -19.61 -10.37
C LEU A 157 18.61 -18.60 -10.69
N PHE A 158 18.34 -17.34 -10.39
CA PHE A 158 19.35 -16.28 -10.40
C PHE A 158 19.85 -16.11 -8.97
N LEU A 159 21.11 -16.44 -8.74
CA LEU A 159 21.71 -16.55 -7.42
C LEU A 159 22.79 -15.50 -7.21
N ARG A 160 22.87 -14.95 -6.00
CA ARG A 160 23.97 -14.08 -5.56
C ARG A 160 24.78 -14.78 -4.49
N ARG A 161 26.09 -14.88 -4.71
CA ARG A 161 27.03 -15.43 -3.73
C ARG A 161 27.43 -14.38 -2.70
N PRO A 162 27.83 -14.80 -1.47
CA PRO A 162 28.39 -13.90 -0.47
C PRO A 162 29.60 -13.14 -1.00
N LYS A 163 29.85 -11.96 -0.46
CA LYS A 163 31.03 -11.15 -0.79
C LYS A 163 32.30 -11.87 -0.36
N THR A 164 33.29 -11.92 -1.24
CA THR A 164 34.65 -12.38 -0.95
C THR A 164 35.65 -11.25 -0.67
N SER A 165 35.21 -9.99 -0.81
CA SER A 165 36.03 -8.78 -0.67
C SER A 165 35.54 -7.87 0.44
N ALA A 166 36.48 -7.22 1.14
CA ALA A 166 36.24 -6.25 2.23
C ALA A 166 35.67 -4.89 1.77
N SER A 167 35.40 -4.69 0.48
CA SER A 167 34.80 -3.46 -0.03
C SER A 167 33.33 -3.35 0.32
N THR A 168 32.95 -2.29 1.01
CA THR A 168 31.58 -2.02 1.51
C THR A 168 30.53 -1.84 0.39
N PHE A 169 30.93 -1.45 -0.81
CA PHE A 169 30.04 -1.13 -1.92
C PHE A 169 29.93 -2.20 -3.02
N ALA A 170 30.72 -3.27 -2.98
CA ALA A 170 30.65 -4.32 -3.99
C ALA A 170 29.58 -5.36 -3.64
N LYS A 171 28.59 -5.56 -4.51
CA LYS A 171 27.65 -6.70 -4.42
C LYS A 171 28.39 -7.98 -4.79
N GLY A 172 28.06 -9.12 -4.14
CA GLY A 172 28.64 -10.42 -4.47
C GLY A 172 28.39 -10.84 -5.93
N PRO A 173 29.20 -11.76 -6.48
CA PRO A 173 29.04 -12.22 -7.86
C PRO A 173 27.71 -12.99 -8.02
N THR A 174 27.10 -12.85 -9.19
CA THR A 174 25.84 -13.52 -9.54
C THR A 174 26.10 -14.70 -10.46
N THR A 175 25.27 -15.74 -10.35
CA THR A 175 25.34 -16.95 -11.18
C THR A 175 23.93 -17.47 -11.46
N PHE A 176 23.79 -18.23 -12.53
CA PHE A 176 22.58 -19.00 -12.79
C PHE A 176 22.81 -20.45 -12.37
N ALA A 177 21.78 -21.06 -11.79
CA ALA A 177 21.77 -22.48 -11.47
C ALA A 177 20.43 -23.11 -11.85
N ALA A 178 20.42 -24.37 -12.20
CA ALA A 178 19.19 -25.14 -12.34
C ALA A 178 18.65 -25.51 -10.95
N TRP A 179 17.36 -25.82 -10.85
CA TRP A 179 16.75 -26.18 -9.58
C TRP A 179 17.42 -27.36 -8.90
N ASN A 180 17.85 -28.36 -9.66
CA ASN A 180 18.53 -29.56 -9.17
C ASN A 180 20.01 -29.34 -8.77
N GLU A 181 20.58 -28.19 -9.07
CA GLU A 181 21.94 -27.80 -8.70
C GLU A 181 21.99 -27.09 -7.35
N VAL A 182 20.85 -26.86 -6.74
CA VAL A 182 20.73 -26.25 -5.42
C VAL A 182 20.08 -27.23 -4.43
N ALA A 183 20.65 -27.30 -3.24
CA ALA A 183 20.01 -27.94 -2.11
C ALA A 183 19.42 -26.82 -1.23
N GLU A 184 18.12 -26.80 -1.12
CA GLU A 184 17.44 -25.92 -0.18
C GLU A 184 17.88 -26.31 1.23
N GLN A 185 18.54 -25.40 1.93
CA GLN A 185 18.71 -25.55 3.38
C GLN A 185 17.34 -25.33 3.99
N ARG A 186 16.61 -26.41 4.21
CA ARG A 186 15.39 -26.37 5.00
C ARG A 186 15.75 -26.12 6.46
N SER A 187 16.02 -24.88 6.81
CA SER A 187 15.74 -24.42 8.15
C SER A 187 14.27 -23.99 8.15
N PRO A 188 13.42 -24.57 8.99
CA PRO A 188 12.08 -24.03 9.16
C PRO A 188 12.26 -22.61 9.72
N GLY A 189 12.01 -21.56 8.92
CA GLY A 189 12.09 -20.18 9.34
C GLY A 189 12.96 -19.22 8.53
N GLU A 190 13.84 -19.66 7.61
CA GLU A 190 14.56 -18.71 6.73
C GLU A 190 13.74 -18.33 5.50
N SER A 191 12.75 -17.48 5.72
CA SER A 191 12.13 -16.61 4.72
C SER A 191 13.14 -15.56 4.22
N GLN A 192 12.84 -14.88 3.12
CA GLN A 192 13.54 -13.68 2.64
C GLN A 192 13.87 -12.77 3.84
N SER A 193 15.07 -12.18 3.93
CA SER A 193 15.36 -11.32 5.09
C SER A 193 14.35 -10.20 5.17
N ALA A 194 13.97 -9.77 6.36
CA ALA A 194 13.04 -8.66 6.55
C ALA A 194 13.53 -7.42 5.82
N GLU A 195 14.83 -7.10 5.86
CA GLU A 195 15.48 -6.03 5.10
C GLU A 195 15.19 -6.08 3.58
N GLN A 196 15.15 -7.28 2.99
CA GLN A 196 14.87 -7.41 1.56
C GLN A 196 13.39 -7.18 1.23
N LEU A 197 12.49 -7.58 2.13
CA LEU A 197 11.07 -7.27 2.02
C LEU A 197 10.83 -5.77 2.15
N VAL A 198 11.41 -5.13 3.16
CA VAL A 198 11.36 -3.67 3.34
C VAL A 198 11.86 -2.95 2.09
N ALA A 199 13.01 -3.37 1.53
CA ALA A 199 13.53 -2.79 0.29
C ALA A 199 12.58 -2.98 -0.90
N SER A 200 11.85 -4.09 -0.98
CA SER A 200 10.86 -4.34 -2.05
C SER A 200 9.56 -3.55 -1.86
N TYR A 201 9.29 -3.11 -0.64
CA TYR A 201 8.10 -2.35 -0.27
C TYR A 201 8.35 -0.84 -0.19
N SER A 202 9.58 -0.38 -0.47
CA SER A 202 10.00 1.02 -0.32
C SER A 202 9.14 2.05 -1.07
N GLU A 203 8.49 1.65 -2.16
CA GLU A 203 7.65 2.52 -3.00
C GLU A 203 6.14 2.37 -2.72
N LEU A 204 5.74 1.55 -1.74
CA LEU A 204 4.34 1.41 -1.38
C LEU A 204 3.87 2.60 -0.54
N HIS A 205 2.63 3.04 -0.74
CA HIS A 205 1.97 3.94 0.21
C HIS A 205 1.71 3.23 1.53
N ALA A 206 1.57 3.97 2.63
CA ALA A 206 1.36 3.44 3.97
C ALA A 206 0.20 2.41 4.02
N ALA A 207 -0.96 2.75 3.50
CA ALA A 207 -2.12 1.86 3.41
C ALA A 207 -1.88 0.59 2.57
N ASP A 208 -1.07 0.66 1.50
CA ASP A 208 -0.68 -0.51 0.71
C ASP A 208 0.31 -1.40 1.46
N LEU A 209 1.21 -0.78 2.24
CA LEU A 209 2.18 -1.47 3.08
C LEU A 209 1.48 -2.17 4.25
N ALA A 210 0.57 -1.50 4.95
CA ALA A 210 -0.26 -2.07 6.00
C ALA A 210 -1.00 -3.34 5.52
N ASN A 211 -1.73 -3.24 4.41
CA ASN A 211 -2.39 -4.42 3.81
C ASN A 211 -1.41 -5.53 3.42
N THR A 212 -0.21 -5.17 2.95
CA THR A 212 0.81 -6.16 2.58
C THR A 212 1.35 -6.86 3.82
N LEU A 213 1.56 -6.14 4.92
CA LEU A 213 1.99 -6.71 6.20
C LEU A 213 0.92 -7.60 6.82
N LEU A 214 -0.33 -7.19 6.81
CA LEU A 214 -1.47 -7.99 7.28
C LEU A 214 -1.65 -9.31 6.51
N ASP A 215 -1.22 -9.37 5.26
CA ASP A 215 -1.20 -10.61 4.46
C ASP A 215 -0.06 -11.57 4.84
N LEU A 216 0.91 -11.14 5.66
CA LEU A 216 2.02 -11.99 6.12
C LEU A 216 1.59 -12.85 7.33
N PRO A 217 2.26 -13.99 7.57
CA PRO A 217 2.16 -14.68 8.87
C PRO A 217 2.60 -13.73 10.00
N GLN A 218 1.90 -13.75 11.13
CA GLN A 218 2.08 -12.83 12.26
C GLN A 218 3.55 -12.63 12.69
N GLN A 219 4.30 -13.71 12.87
CA GLN A 219 5.72 -13.61 13.22
C GLN A 219 6.53 -12.87 12.14
N ARG A 220 6.15 -13.06 10.88
CA ARG A 220 6.84 -12.43 9.75
C ARG A 220 6.49 -10.95 9.62
N MET A 221 5.25 -10.59 9.90
CA MET A 221 4.80 -9.20 9.97
C MET A 221 5.64 -8.42 10.99
N ILE A 222 5.83 -8.99 12.19
CA ILE A 222 6.66 -8.38 13.25
C ILE A 222 8.11 -8.22 12.80
N GLU A 223 8.74 -9.27 12.23
CA GLU A 223 10.11 -9.19 11.72
C GLU A 223 10.30 -8.10 10.67
N VAL A 224 9.29 -7.86 9.82
CA VAL A 224 9.34 -6.79 8.82
C VAL A 224 9.08 -5.43 9.46
N ALA A 225 8.17 -5.33 10.42
CA ALA A 225 7.91 -4.12 11.18
C ALA A 225 9.15 -3.66 11.97
N GLU A 226 9.90 -4.62 12.55
CA GLU A 226 11.17 -4.34 13.25
C GLU A 226 12.25 -3.72 12.34
N GLU A 227 12.23 -4.00 11.04
CA GLU A 227 13.22 -3.51 10.07
C GLU A 227 12.79 -2.21 9.34
N LEU A 228 11.54 -1.76 9.51
CA LEU A 228 11.08 -0.47 8.97
C LEU A 228 11.72 0.68 9.77
N SER A 229 11.92 1.83 9.13
CA SER A 229 12.21 3.08 9.84
C SER A 229 11.02 3.53 10.67
N ASP A 230 11.27 4.28 11.74
CA ASP A 230 10.22 4.61 12.71
C ASP A 230 9.12 5.47 12.09
N ASP A 231 9.47 6.47 11.26
CA ASP A 231 8.53 7.26 10.48
C ASP A 231 7.64 6.39 9.57
N ARG A 232 8.26 5.44 8.88
CA ARG A 232 7.53 4.57 7.96
C ARG A 232 6.64 3.56 8.68
N LEU A 233 7.08 3.12 9.86
CA LEU A 233 6.27 2.22 10.68
C LEU A 233 5.10 2.96 11.32
N ALA A 234 5.30 4.20 11.77
CA ALA A 234 4.24 5.09 12.25
C ALA A 234 3.12 5.23 11.20
N ASP A 235 3.43 5.75 10.00
CA ASP A 235 2.50 5.87 8.88
C ASP A 235 1.78 4.55 8.54
N THR A 236 2.48 3.41 8.72
CA THR A 236 1.91 2.10 8.41
C THR A 236 0.96 1.61 9.49
N LEU A 237 1.29 1.87 10.76
CA LEU A 237 0.44 1.52 11.90
C LEU A 237 -0.88 2.28 11.86
N GLU A 238 -0.88 3.57 11.56
CA GLU A 238 -2.09 4.40 11.40
C GLU A 238 -3.11 3.78 10.43
N GLU A 239 -2.62 3.03 9.44
CA GLU A 239 -3.44 2.36 8.44
C GLU A 239 -3.79 0.90 8.79
N MET A 240 -3.45 0.42 10.00
CA MET A 240 -3.73 -0.94 10.48
C MET A 240 -4.93 -0.97 11.43
N PRO A 241 -5.58 -2.14 11.60
CA PRO A 241 -6.53 -2.34 12.69
C PRO A 241 -5.86 -2.20 14.06
N GLU A 242 -6.58 -1.64 15.03
CA GLU A 242 -6.07 -1.35 16.37
C GLU A 242 -5.45 -2.56 17.09
N ASP A 243 -6.04 -3.74 16.94
CA ASP A 243 -5.55 -4.99 17.55
C ASP A 243 -4.18 -5.41 17.00
N GLU A 244 -3.92 -5.19 15.71
CA GLU A 244 -2.63 -5.47 15.08
C GLU A 244 -1.60 -4.37 15.39
N GLN A 245 -2.02 -3.11 15.52
CA GLN A 245 -1.17 -2.00 15.98
C GLN A 245 -0.61 -2.32 17.38
N VAL A 246 -1.50 -2.62 18.34
CA VAL A 246 -1.12 -3.02 19.71
C VAL A 246 -0.18 -4.23 19.68
N HIS A 247 -0.48 -5.22 18.84
CA HIS A 247 0.31 -6.44 18.75
C HIS A 247 1.74 -6.17 18.27
N ILE A 248 1.93 -5.29 17.31
CA ILE A 248 3.26 -4.88 16.82
C ILE A 248 3.97 -4.07 17.90
N LEU A 249 3.30 -3.06 18.47
CA LEU A 249 3.88 -2.19 19.49
C LEU A 249 4.36 -2.96 20.74
N ASP A 250 3.62 -4.00 21.15
CA ASP A 250 4.00 -4.86 22.28
C ASP A 250 5.27 -5.68 22.03
N ARG A 251 5.69 -5.84 20.79
CA ARG A 251 6.90 -6.57 20.42
C ARG A 251 8.14 -5.69 20.29
N LEU A 252 7.92 -4.40 20.14
CA LEU A 252 9.01 -3.42 20.10
C LEU A 252 9.49 -3.10 21.51
N GLY A 253 10.75 -2.68 21.63
CA GLY A 253 11.28 -2.15 22.89
C GLY A 253 10.58 -0.83 23.25
N ASP A 254 10.48 -0.51 24.54
CA ASP A 254 9.75 0.65 25.04
C ASP A 254 10.26 1.98 24.47
N GLU A 255 11.58 2.14 24.34
CA GLU A 255 12.20 3.33 23.75
C GLU A 255 11.77 3.50 22.29
N ARG A 256 11.85 2.42 21.48
CA ARG A 256 11.46 2.47 20.08
C ARG A 256 9.96 2.64 19.88
N ALA A 257 9.16 2.06 20.77
CA ALA A 257 7.70 2.24 20.73
C ALA A 257 7.34 3.72 20.98
N ALA A 258 8.04 4.41 21.88
CA ALA A 258 7.88 5.84 22.10
C ALA A 258 8.33 6.65 20.87
N ASP A 259 9.51 6.35 20.28
CA ASP A 259 10.01 7.02 19.09
C ASP A 259 9.01 6.92 17.90
N ILE A 260 8.30 5.78 17.78
CA ILE A 260 7.27 5.58 16.76
C ILE A 260 6.02 6.41 17.07
N LEU A 261 5.57 6.42 18.32
CA LEU A 261 4.43 7.23 18.75
C LEU A 261 4.69 8.74 18.56
N ASP A 262 5.94 9.20 18.71
CA ASP A 262 6.35 10.58 18.42
C ASP A 262 6.30 10.93 16.92
N GLN A 263 6.26 9.94 16.04
CA GLN A 263 6.15 10.13 14.58
C GLN A 263 4.72 9.94 14.07
N MET A 264 3.80 9.42 14.89
CA MET A 264 2.38 9.26 14.54
C MET A 264 1.63 10.59 14.63
N GLU A 265 0.50 10.69 13.92
CA GLU A 265 -0.44 11.78 14.19
C GLU A 265 -0.91 11.70 15.65
N PRO A 266 -0.99 12.82 16.39
CA PRO A 266 -1.26 12.78 17.83
C PRO A 266 -2.57 12.11 18.24
N ASP A 267 -3.61 12.20 17.40
CA ASP A 267 -4.91 11.55 17.59
C ASP A 267 -4.80 10.03 17.41
N ASP A 268 -4.12 9.55 16.38
CA ASP A 268 -3.85 8.12 16.17
C ASP A 268 -2.99 7.54 17.30
N ALA A 269 -1.96 8.27 17.73
CA ALA A 269 -1.15 7.89 18.90
C ALA A 269 -2.00 7.81 20.19
N ALA A 270 -2.94 8.74 20.38
CA ALA A 270 -3.84 8.74 21.52
C ALA A 270 -4.80 7.54 21.48
N ASP A 271 -5.37 7.23 20.33
CA ASP A 271 -6.27 6.09 20.15
C ASP A 271 -5.55 4.77 20.39
N LEU A 272 -4.35 4.61 19.84
CA LEU A 272 -3.51 3.42 20.08
C LEU A 272 -3.14 3.27 21.56
N LEU A 273 -2.73 4.35 22.21
CA LEU A 273 -2.37 4.35 23.62
C LEU A 273 -3.57 4.07 24.52
N ALA A 274 -4.78 4.51 24.14
CA ALA A 274 -6.01 4.24 24.88
C ALA A 274 -6.36 2.73 24.94
N GLN A 275 -5.86 1.93 24.00
CA GLN A 275 -6.04 0.47 23.99
C GLN A 275 -5.08 -0.26 24.94
N LEU A 276 -4.04 0.41 25.42
CA LEU A 276 -3.01 -0.21 26.26
C LEU A 276 -3.42 -0.21 27.76
N PRO A 277 -2.85 -1.13 28.56
CA PRO A 277 -2.99 -1.05 30.00
C PRO A 277 -2.46 0.27 30.57
N PRO A 278 -3.12 0.88 31.58
CA PRO A 278 -2.73 2.21 32.09
C PRO A 278 -1.25 2.35 32.49
N SER A 279 -0.66 1.27 33.01
CA SER A 279 0.78 1.28 33.37
C SER A 279 1.69 1.36 32.16
N ARG A 280 1.30 0.76 31.03
CA ARG A 280 2.05 0.79 29.79
C ARG A 280 1.91 2.15 29.10
N LEU A 281 0.68 2.68 29.07
CA LEU A 281 0.37 4.01 28.57
C LEU A 281 1.25 5.07 29.26
N GLU A 282 1.23 5.12 30.60
CA GLU A 282 2.05 6.11 31.33
C GLU A 282 3.55 5.94 31.08
N GLN A 283 4.04 4.70 30.99
CA GLN A 283 5.44 4.41 30.69
C GLN A 283 5.85 4.94 29.32
N LEU A 284 5.04 4.74 28.28
CA LEU A 284 5.33 5.23 26.93
C LEU A 284 5.25 6.76 26.89
N LEU A 285 4.24 7.37 27.50
CA LEU A 285 4.14 8.83 27.61
C LEU A 285 5.30 9.50 28.37
N GLU A 286 5.97 8.76 29.27
CA GLU A 286 7.19 9.25 29.94
C GLU A 286 8.44 9.18 29.05
N LEU A 287 8.44 8.29 28.04
CA LEU A 287 9.54 8.08 27.09
C LEU A 287 9.42 8.93 25.84
N MET A 288 8.21 9.36 25.47
CA MET A 288 7.94 10.23 24.34
C MET A 288 8.58 11.63 24.51
N GLU A 289 8.72 12.35 23.40
CA GLU A 289 9.10 13.75 23.44
C GLU A 289 8.07 14.57 24.23
N PRO A 290 8.49 15.53 25.09
CA PRO A 290 7.57 16.22 26.00
C PRO A 290 6.44 16.97 25.30
N GLU A 291 6.67 17.53 24.10
CA GLU A 291 5.70 18.29 23.32
C GLU A 291 4.63 17.34 22.77
N GLU A 292 5.03 16.24 22.13
CA GLU A 292 4.13 15.21 21.59
C GLU A 292 3.32 14.50 22.71
N ALA A 293 3.99 14.17 23.81
CA ALA A 293 3.31 13.56 24.97
C ALA A 293 2.27 14.51 25.60
N GLU A 294 2.45 15.84 25.55
CA GLU A 294 1.46 16.81 26.06
C GLU A 294 0.21 16.82 25.19
N ASP A 295 0.38 16.78 23.88
CA ASP A 295 -0.73 16.74 22.91
C ASP A 295 -1.54 15.44 23.03
N VAL A 296 -0.87 14.31 23.08
CA VAL A 296 -1.53 13.02 23.32
C VAL A 296 -2.26 12.99 24.66
N ARG A 297 -1.64 13.48 25.76
CA ARG A 297 -2.32 13.59 27.05
C ARG A 297 -3.52 14.53 27.03
N MET A 298 -3.50 15.55 26.19
CA MET A 298 -4.64 16.46 26.00
C MET A 298 -5.80 15.71 25.35
N LEU A 299 -5.52 14.95 24.27
CA LEU A 299 -6.52 14.18 23.52
C LEU A 299 -7.16 13.09 24.38
N LEU A 300 -6.37 12.34 25.14
CA LEU A 300 -6.84 11.29 26.07
C LEU A 300 -7.84 11.79 27.16
N ARG A 301 -7.99 13.10 27.32
CA ARG A 301 -9.01 13.67 28.25
C ARG A 301 -10.41 13.69 27.66
N TYR A 302 -10.52 13.57 26.34
CA TYR A 302 -11.79 13.58 25.61
C TYR A 302 -12.28 12.15 25.37
N GLY A 303 -13.57 12.00 25.10
CA GLY A 303 -14.11 10.71 24.70
C GLY A 303 -13.76 10.41 23.24
N PRO A 304 -13.46 9.17 22.87
CA PRO A 304 -13.06 8.80 21.50
C PRO A 304 -14.13 9.09 20.45
N ASP A 305 -15.40 9.19 20.85
CA ASP A 305 -16.56 9.49 19.98
C ASP A 305 -16.91 10.98 19.92
N THR A 306 -16.05 11.85 20.46
CA THR A 306 -16.26 13.29 20.49
C THR A 306 -15.30 14.03 19.56
N ALA A 307 -15.66 15.25 19.18
CA ALA A 307 -14.80 16.12 18.38
C ALA A 307 -13.42 16.35 19.03
N GLY A 308 -13.35 16.35 20.36
CA GLY A 308 -12.10 16.48 21.08
C GLY A 308 -11.21 15.22 21.02
N GLY A 309 -11.78 14.02 20.84
CA GLY A 309 -11.02 12.79 20.67
C GLY A 309 -10.57 12.57 19.21
N LEU A 310 -11.36 13.03 18.26
CA LEU A 310 -11.10 12.87 16.84
C LEU A 310 -10.29 14.02 16.21
N MET A 311 -9.84 15.00 16.98
CA MET A 311 -9.16 16.16 16.44
C MET A 311 -7.63 16.01 16.50
N THR A 312 -6.96 16.51 15.49
CA THR A 312 -5.54 16.80 15.63
C THR A 312 -5.32 18.15 16.33
N PRO A 313 -4.40 18.25 17.29
CA PRO A 313 -4.05 19.51 17.96
C PRO A 313 -3.17 20.42 17.12
N GLU A 314 -2.68 19.98 15.97
CA GLU A 314 -1.69 20.66 15.13
C GLU A 314 -2.23 21.22 13.80
N PRO A 315 -3.36 21.95 13.78
CA PRO A 315 -3.84 22.59 12.57
C PRO A 315 -2.91 23.71 12.12
N ILE A 316 -2.95 24.07 10.83
CA ILE A 316 -2.21 25.24 10.33
C ILE A 316 -2.87 26.53 10.84
N ILE A 317 -2.17 27.27 11.68
CA ILE A 317 -2.67 28.48 12.34
C ILE A 317 -1.88 29.70 11.89
N LEU A 318 -2.59 30.76 11.51
CA LEU A 318 -1.97 32.05 11.14
C LEU A 318 -2.77 33.23 11.68
N SER A 319 -2.15 34.42 11.70
CA SER A 319 -2.83 35.65 12.02
C SER A 319 -3.66 36.19 10.84
N ALA A 320 -4.64 37.04 11.13
CA ALA A 320 -5.41 37.74 10.08
C ALA A 320 -4.54 38.66 9.20
N ASP A 321 -3.38 39.10 9.72
CA ASP A 321 -2.42 39.94 8.99
C ASP A 321 -1.48 39.15 8.09
N ALA A 322 -1.38 37.83 8.28
CA ALA A 322 -0.58 36.94 7.41
C ALA A 322 -1.07 36.99 5.98
N THR A 323 -0.15 36.79 5.05
CA THR A 323 -0.44 36.86 3.61
C THR A 323 -0.75 35.48 3.03
N VAL A 324 -1.41 35.48 1.88
CA VAL A 324 -1.60 34.25 1.08
C VAL A 324 -0.27 33.56 0.76
N ALA A 325 0.80 34.33 0.52
CA ALA A 325 2.12 33.75 0.26
C ALA A 325 2.68 32.98 1.46
N GLU A 326 2.52 33.50 2.67
CA GLU A 326 2.94 32.85 3.92
C GLU A 326 2.14 31.57 4.16
N ALA A 327 0.82 31.63 4.00
CA ALA A 327 -0.05 30.46 4.13
C ALA A 327 0.31 29.35 3.13
N LEU A 328 0.48 29.71 1.85
CA LEU A 328 0.86 28.74 0.83
C LEU A 328 2.29 28.17 1.03
N ALA A 329 3.18 28.92 1.70
CA ALA A 329 4.51 28.43 2.04
C ALA A 329 4.44 27.32 3.11
N LEU A 330 3.54 27.45 4.10
CA LEU A 330 3.29 26.41 5.10
C LEU A 330 2.64 25.17 4.47
N ILE A 331 1.58 25.35 3.69
CA ILE A 331 0.88 24.23 3.01
C ILE A 331 1.81 23.42 2.09
N ARG A 332 2.87 24.01 1.57
CA ARG A 332 3.85 23.33 0.72
C ARG A 332 4.85 22.43 1.46
N ARG A 333 4.83 22.39 2.76
CA ARG A 333 5.66 21.44 3.50
C ARG A 333 5.20 20.02 3.16
N HIS A 334 6.16 19.15 2.82
CA HIS A 334 5.86 17.78 2.41
C HIS A 334 5.46 16.87 3.57
N GLU A 335 5.71 17.32 4.78
CA GLU A 335 5.46 16.60 6.04
C GLU A 335 4.01 16.73 6.52
N LEU A 336 3.23 17.66 5.94
CA LEU A 336 1.84 17.87 6.33
C LEU A 336 0.91 16.86 5.66
N HIS A 337 0.03 16.26 6.45
CA HIS A 337 -1.03 15.41 5.92
C HIS A 337 -1.94 16.23 4.97
N PRO A 338 -2.40 15.65 3.83
CA PRO A 338 -3.19 16.38 2.83
C PRO A 338 -4.46 17.02 3.36
N ALA A 339 -5.12 16.43 4.35
CA ALA A 339 -6.34 16.95 4.94
C ALA A 339 -6.07 18.21 5.79
N LEU A 340 -4.98 18.23 6.56
CA LEU A 340 -4.55 19.39 7.31
C LEU A 340 -4.13 20.54 6.39
N ALA A 341 -3.48 20.23 5.27
CA ALA A 341 -3.09 21.21 4.25
C ALA A 341 -4.29 21.84 3.51
N ALA A 342 -5.51 21.31 3.69
CA ALA A 342 -6.71 21.81 3.00
C ALA A 342 -7.18 23.18 3.47
N ALA A 343 -6.86 23.59 4.71
CA ALA A 343 -7.30 24.84 5.31
C ALA A 343 -6.26 25.46 6.25
N VAL A 344 -6.34 26.77 6.42
CA VAL A 344 -5.59 27.53 7.42
C VAL A 344 -6.58 28.21 8.34
N PHE A 345 -6.38 28.07 9.65
CA PHE A 345 -7.23 28.67 10.66
C PHE A 345 -6.64 30.03 11.09
N VAL A 346 -7.52 31.01 11.12
CA VAL A 346 -7.14 32.39 11.45
C VAL A 346 -7.56 32.69 12.88
N THR A 347 -6.58 33.00 13.75
CA THR A 347 -6.85 33.22 15.17
C THR A 347 -6.25 34.52 15.67
N LEU A 348 -6.62 34.91 16.89
CA LEU A 348 -5.84 35.84 17.70
C LEU A 348 -4.70 35.10 18.40
N PRO A 349 -3.59 35.79 18.79
CA PRO A 349 -2.52 35.15 19.52
C PRO A 349 -2.98 34.61 20.90
N PRO A 350 -2.37 33.56 21.45
CA PRO A 350 -1.24 32.82 20.89
C PRO A 350 -1.64 32.01 19.64
N PHE A 351 -0.67 31.60 18.81
CA PHE A 351 -0.88 30.85 17.56
C PHE A 351 -0.55 29.36 17.73
N GLU A 352 -0.38 28.92 18.95
CA GLU A 352 -0.24 27.52 19.36
C GLU A 352 -1.50 27.09 20.08
N THR A 353 -1.89 25.85 19.96
CA THR A 353 -3.12 25.29 20.58
C THR A 353 -2.92 25.09 22.09
N PRO A 354 -3.86 25.51 22.95
CA PRO A 354 -5.06 26.28 22.63
C PRO A 354 -4.75 27.74 22.27
N THR A 355 -5.20 28.16 21.11
CA THR A 355 -4.91 29.51 20.55
C THR A 355 -5.62 30.63 21.30
N GLY A 356 -5.49 31.89 20.82
CA GLY A 356 -6.46 32.93 21.07
C GLY A 356 -7.81 32.61 20.38
N ARG A 357 -8.70 33.59 20.35
CA ARG A 357 -10.02 33.42 19.76
C ARG A 357 -9.93 33.10 18.27
N LEU A 358 -10.66 32.07 17.82
CA LEU A 358 -10.85 31.79 16.40
C LEU A 358 -11.60 32.92 15.70
N LEU A 359 -11.07 33.38 14.56
CA LEU A 359 -11.66 34.45 13.74
C LEU A 359 -12.34 33.89 12.49
N GLY A 360 -11.81 32.82 11.90
CA GLY A 360 -12.33 32.16 10.70
C GLY A 360 -11.30 31.21 10.11
N MET A 361 -11.56 30.73 8.89
CA MET A 361 -10.64 29.85 8.17
C MET A 361 -10.52 30.23 6.70
N VAL A 362 -9.46 29.78 6.04
CA VAL A 362 -9.23 29.99 4.61
C VAL A 362 -8.87 28.66 3.97
N HIS A 363 -9.73 28.16 3.10
CA HIS A 363 -9.42 26.98 2.28
C HIS A 363 -8.31 27.28 1.27
N PHE A 364 -7.40 26.35 1.03
CA PHE A 364 -6.28 26.55 0.10
C PHE A 364 -6.78 26.92 -1.32
N GLN A 365 -7.89 26.34 -1.79
CA GLN A 365 -8.50 26.64 -3.08
C GLN A 365 -8.94 28.12 -3.19
N ARG A 366 -9.36 28.72 -2.08
CA ARG A 366 -9.69 30.14 -2.03
C ARG A 366 -8.43 30.99 -2.19
N MET A 367 -7.34 30.62 -1.54
CA MET A 367 -6.05 31.31 -1.63
C MET A 367 -5.51 31.36 -3.07
N LEU A 368 -5.73 30.30 -3.86
CA LEU A 368 -5.31 30.25 -5.27
C LEU A 368 -5.99 31.30 -6.18
N ARG A 369 -7.08 31.94 -5.70
CA ARG A 369 -7.85 32.95 -6.44
C ARG A 369 -7.45 34.38 -6.10
N TYR A 370 -6.54 34.56 -5.11
CA TYR A 370 -6.11 35.86 -4.64
C TYR A 370 -4.61 36.09 -4.85
N PRO A 371 -4.18 37.35 -4.98
CA PRO A 371 -2.74 37.62 -5.14
C PRO A 371 -1.94 37.26 -3.88
N PRO A 372 -0.65 36.92 -4.02
CA PRO A 372 0.18 36.45 -2.90
C PRO A 372 0.30 37.43 -1.72
N HIS A 373 0.13 38.73 -1.96
CA HIS A 373 0.22 39.78 -0.95
C HIS A 373 -1.09 40.07 -0.23
N GLU A 374 -2.19 39.45 -0.63
CA GLU A 374 -3.49 39.63 0.03
C GLU A 374 -3.44 39.06 1.45
N ARG A 375 -4.12 39.70 2.39
CA ARG A 375 -4.16 39.28 3.78
C ARG A 375 -5.25 38.23 4.01
N LEU A 376 -4.97 37.26 4.87
CA LEU A 376 -5.93 36.19 5.19
C LEU A 376 -7.21 36.75 5.80
N GLY A 377 -7.11 37.79 6.66
CA GLY A 377 -8.29 38.45 7.24
C GLY A 377 -9.24 39.08 6.23
N ALA A 378 -8.77 39.41 5.01
CA ALA A 378 -9.63 39.95 3.95
C ALA A 378 -10.36 38.86 3.16
N ILE A 379 -9.89 37.63 3.23
CA ILE A 379 -10.40 36.51 2.43
C ILE A 379 -10.89 35.33 3.27
N MET A 380 -10.74 35.37 4.58
CA MET A 380 -11.22 34.28 5.45
C MET A 380 -12.75 34.15 5.38
N ASP A 381 -13.20 32.96 5.67
CA ASP A 381 -14.60 32.67 5.94
C ASP A 381 -14.83 32.75 7.46
N ASP A 382 -15.58 33.72 7.90
CA ASP A 382 -15.99 33.96 9.28
C ASP A 382 -17.42 33.52 9.58
N SER A 383 -18.10 32.97 8.58
CA SER A 383 -19.47 32.51 8.68
C SER A 383 -19.58 31.05 9.07
N LEU A 384 -18.49 30.29 8.98
CA LEU A 384 -18.46 28.89 9.36
C LEU A 384 -18.56 28.74 10.89
N GLU A 385 -19.53 27.97 11.35
CA GLU A 385 -19.71 27.66 12.77
C GLU A 385 -18.72 26.55 13.19
N PRO A 386 -17.81 26.83 14.15
CA PRO A 386 -16.89 25.81 14.63
C PRO A 386 -17.60 24.78 15.51
N VAL A 387 -17.06 23.56 15.61
CA VAL A 387 -17.58 22.53 16.53
C VAL A 387 -16.95 22.66 17.92
N ARG A 388 -17.68 22.23 18.94
CA ARG A 388 -17.16 22.15 20.31
C ARG A 388 -16.46 20.81 20.53
N VAL A 389 -15.48 20.75 21.40
CA VAL A 389 -14.80 19.50 21.84
C VAL A 389 -15.76 18.38 22.25
N THR A 390 -16.99 18.71 22.68
CA THR A 390 -18.00 17.75 23.11
C THR A 390 -19.01 17.36 22.03
N ALA A 391 -18.87 17.88 20.81
CA ALA A 391 -19.72 17.50 19.69
C ALA A 391 -19.49 16.02 19.33
N SER A 392 -20.54 15.30 18.95
CA SER A 392 -20.39 13.89 18.55
C SER A 392 -19.81 13.77 17.12
N ALA A 393 -19.14 12.66 16.84
CA ALA A 393 -18.66 12.33 15.49
C ALA A 393 -19.77 12.45 14.41
N ALA A 394 -21.00 12.05 14.72
CA ALA A 394 -22.14 12.18 13.83
C ALA A 394 -22.56 13.65 13.57
N GLU A 395 -22.35 14.54 14.52
CA GLU A 395 -22.58 15.98 14.33
C GLU A 395 -21.50 16.59 13.45
N VAL A 396 -20.24 16.24 13.68
CA VAL A 396 -19.08 16.63 12.87
C VAL A 396 -19.27 16.16 11.43
N ALA A 397 -19.59 14.89 11.21
CA ALA A 397 -19.84 14.31 9.88
C ALA A 397 -20.94 15.06 9.11
N ARG A 398 -22.03 15.41 9.81
CA ARG A 398 -23.13 16.18 9.18
C ARG A 398 -22.68 17.59 8.80
N MET A 399 -21.84 18.24 9.59
CA MET A 399 -21.33 19.56 9.27
C MET A 399 -20.37 19.50 8.06
N LEU A 400 -19.40 18.58 8.07
CA LEU A 400 -18.51 18.36 6.93
C LEU A 400 -19.29 18.13 5.65
N ALA A 401 -20.28 17.22 5.67
CA ALA A 401 -21.10 16.90 4.50
C ALA A 401 -22.04 18.03 4.08
N SER A 402 -22.58 18.83 5.03
CA SER A 402 -23.55 19.89 4.70
C SER A 402 -22.91 21.13 4.05
N TYR A 403 -21.63 21.35 4.37
CA TYR A 403 -20.89 22.53 3.90
C TYR A 403 -19.76 22.18 2.93
N ASP A 404 -19.69 20.92 2.46
CA ASP A 404 -18.67 20.42 1.54
C ASP A 404 -17.24 20.70 2.06
N LEU A 405 -17.01 20.46 3.37
CA LEU A 405 -15.76 20.75 4.04
C LEU A 405 -14.87 19.50 4.13
N VAL A 406 -13.56 19.71 4.13
CA VAL A 406 -12.55 18.68 4.31
C VAL A 406 -11.99 18.70 5.74
N SER A 407 -12.10 19.85 6.41
CA SER A 407 -11.62 20.02 7.79
C SER A 407 -12.54 21.02 8.52
N LEU A 408 -12.70 20.81 9.83
CA LEU A 408 -13.50 21.67 10.72
C LEU A 408 -12.69 22.13 11.94
N PRO A 409 -12.77 23.42 12.32
CA PRO A 409 -12.14 23.90 13.55
C PRO A 409 -12.89 23.41 14.79
N VAL A 410 -12.12 22.95 15.78
CA VAL A 410 -12.63 22.55 17.10
C VAL A 410 -12.30 23.63 18.11
N ILE A 411 -13.30 24.03 18.91
CA ILE A 411 -13.14 25.09 19.90
C ILE A 411 -13.52 24.63 21.32
N ASP A 412 -12.89 25.26 22.29
CA ASP A 412 -13.26 25.15 23.69
C ASP A 412 -14.44 26.08 24.10
N ALA A 413 -14.78 26.08 25.39
CA ALA A 413 -15.84 26.92 25.94
C ALA A 413 -15.52 28.44 25.85
N ALA A 414 -14.26 28.82 25.70
CA ALA A 414 -13.80 30.20 25.55
C ALA A 414 -13.67 30.64 24.08
N HIS A 415 -14.14 29.82 23.12
CA HIS A 415 -14.01 30.03 21.67
C HIS A 415 -12.55 30.10 21.18
N ARG A 416 -11.64 29.43 21.85
CA ARG A 416 -10.26 29.26 21.43
C ARG A 416 -10.18 28.02 20.56
N LEU A 417 -9.39 28.06 19.49
CA LEU A 417 -9.10 26.89 18.68
C LEU A 417 -8.22 25.94 19.50
N VAL A 418 -8.64 24.70 19.62
CA VAL A 418 -7.93 23.63 20.34
C VAL A 418 -7.44 22.52 19.41
N GLY A 419 -7.96 22.47 18.19
CA GLY A 419 -7.59 21.50 17.16
C GLY A 419 -8.45 21.65 15.92
N ALA A 420 -8.28 20.73 15.00
CA ALA A 420 -9.13 20.59 13.82
C ALA A 420 -9.42 19.12 13.58
N ILE A 421 -10.57 18.81 12.98
CA ILE A 421 -10.94 17.47 12.57
C ILE A 421 -10.92 17.42 11.06
N SER A 422 -10.31 16.40 10.51
CA SER A 422 -10.34 16.13 9.09
C SER A 422 -11.52 15.22 8.70
N ILE A 423 -11.79 15.09 7.42
CA ILE A 423 -12.86 14.21 6.93
C ILE A 423 -12.48 12.74 7.02
N ASP A 424 -11.19 12.41 6.89
CA ASP A 424 -10.64 11.06 6.98
C ASP A 424 -10.80 10.49 8.39
N ASP A 425 -10.44 11.22 9.46
CA ASP A 425 -10.61 10.78 10.85
C ASP A 425 -12.09 10.47 11.15
N VAL A 426 -12.99 11.31 10.65
CA VAL A 426 -14.43 11.06 10.81
C VAL A 426 -14.90 9.86 10.01
N LEU A 427 -14.34 9.62 8.81
CA LEU A 427 -14.68 8.46 8.00
C LEU A 427 -14.18 7.18 8.67
N ASP A 428 -12.97 7.16 9.20
CA ASP A 428 -12.41 6.03 9.92
C ASP A 428 -13.25 5.66 11.13
N TYR A 429 -13.67 6.64 11.91
CA TYR A 429 -14.57 6.41 13.03
C TYR A 429 -15.96 5.88 12.61
N LEU A 430 -16.50 6.30 11.48
CA LEU A 430 -17.85 5.91 11.02
C LEU A 430 -17.88 4.58 10.26
N LEU A 431 -16.76 4.17 9.68
CA LEU A 431 -16.66 2.89 9.01
C LEU A 431 -16.68 1.75 10.04
N PRO A 432 -17.07 0.53 9.64
CA PRO A 432 -16.97 -0.64 10.53
C PRO A 432 -15.53 -0.84 10.98
N ASP A 433 -15.27 -1.30 12.22
CA ASP A 433 -13.92 -1.52 12.77
C ASP A 433 -13.07 -2.46 11.92
N ASP A 434 -13.71 -3.27 11.11
CA ASP A 434 -13.08 -4.22 10.18
C ASP A 434 -12.97 -3.74 8.73
N TRP A 435 -13.28 -2.46 8.44
CA TRP A 435 -13.28 -1.95 7.06
C TRP A 435 -11.90 -2.06 6.38
N ARG A 436 -10.82 -1.96 7.16
CA ARG A 436 -9.44 -2.15 6.66
C ARG A 436 -9.09 -3.62 6.41
N THR A 437 -9.75 -4.56 7.10
CA THR A 437 -9.48 -6.00 6.97
C THR A 437 -10.53 -6.73 6.14
N HIS A 438 -11.74 -6.16 6.01
CA HIS A 438 -12.87 -6.84 5.40
C HIS A 438 -12.96 -6.59 3.91
N ASP A 439 -12.75 -7.67 3.24
CA ASP A 439 -13.25 -7.97 1.91
C ASP A 439 -14.63 -8.67 2.05
N SER A 440 -15.53 -8.14 2.86
CA SER A 440 -16.83 -8.78 3.10
C SER A 440 -17.79 -8.51 1.95
N ASP A 441 -18.18 -9.59 1.28
CA ASP A 441 -19.34 -9.64 0.40
C ASP A 441 -20.69 -9.54 1.17
N GLU A 442 -20.65 -9.36 2.50
CA GLU A 442 -21.86 -9.08 3.30
C GLU A 442 -21.82 -7.61 3.75
N PRO A 443 -22.87 -6.84 3.46
CA PRO A 443 -22.99 -5.50 4.00
C PRO A 443 -23.15 -5.61 5.53
N THR A 444 -22.06 -5.38 6.26
CA THR A 444 -22.12 -5.19 7.70
C THR A 444 -23.01 -3.97 7.97
N ALA A 445 -23.98 -4.11 8.85
CA ALA A 445 -24.89 -3.01 9.16
C ALA A 445 -24.06 -1.83 9.71
N PRO A 446 -24.35 -0.59 9.26
CA PRO A 446 -23.63 0.58 9.78
C PRO A 446 -23.78 0.64 11.31
N LYS A 447 -22.72 1.08 12.01
CA LYS A 447 -22.78 1.35 13.45
C LYS A 447 -24.06 2.14 13.75
N GLU A 448 -24.91 1.65 14.65
CA GLU A 448 -26.03 2.45 15.13
C GLU A 448 -25.43 3.66 15.86
N VAL A 449 -25.50 4.81 15.21
CA VAL A 449 -25.12 6.09 15.79
C VAL A 449 -26.10 6.36 16.93
N ARG A 450 -25.66 6.15 18.17
CA ARG A 450 -26.42 6.42 19.39
C ARG A 450 -26.46 7.90 19.73
#